data_ba58a7ab2fefba2f25de71004e27d027
#
_entry.id   ba58a7ab2fefba2f25de71004e27d027
#
_cell.length_a   1.000
_cell.length_b   1.000
_cell.length_c   1.000
_cell.angle_alpha   90.00
_cell.angle_beta   90.00
_cell.angle_gamma   90.00
#
_symmetry.space_group_name_H-M   'P 1'
#
loop_
_entity.id
_entity.type
_entity.pdbx_description
1 polymer ?
#
loop_
_entity_poly.entity_id
_entity_poly.type
_entity_poly.pdbx_seq_one_letter_code
_entity_poly.pdbx_strand_id
1 'polypeptide(L)'
;MTDERIGRVHRRLHWMACWLLVAVLGAPWLSAHADSCSVSAPTTSFGSVSPITQLAYTTTSTASVTCTWDVASLNTTALVCLNLTGTPRALTNGANQMQYDLYQDAGYTQSWGAVASGTTPMSVTLTRPGVGTTANANLTVYGRIAPSQPTVPSVNNSSTVYSQTFAGNQASYSYSFALLGIPPTPCASQASAGTFSYAANATVVNNCFISATNVAFPAAGVLASPLTATGSISAQCTNGDAYQIALNAGGSGNVAARTMQRSGGGGAVGYQLYQDAGHSTPWGDGTGGTSMATGTGSGLAQSVTIYGRVPAQTTPAPGDYSDTITATISF
;
A
#
# COMPACT_ATOMS: atom_id res chain seq x y z
N MET A 1 -35.01 29.54 87.61
CA MET A 1 -35.52 28.31 86.98
C MET A 1 -35.71 28.45 85.45
N THR A 2 -34.91 29.25 84.75
CA THR A 2 -35.10 29.57 83.33
C THR A 2 -33.86 29.26 82.46
N ASP A 3 -32.71 28.85 83.07
CA ASP A 3 -31.44 28.70 82.35
C ASP A 3 -31.16 27.25 81.91
N GLU A 4 -31.76 26.26 82.52
CA GLU A 4 -31.51 24.83 82.23
C GLU A 4 -32.28 24.28 81.02
N ARG A 5 -33.27 24.99 80.53
CA ARG A 5 -34.04 24.54 79.33
C ARG A 5 -33.45 24.95 78.04
N ILE A 6 -32.66 26.05 77.97
CA ILE A 6 -32.04 26.54 76.73
C ILE A 6 -30.85 25.67 76.36
N GLY A 7 -30.10 25.19 77.34
CA GLY A 7 -28.89 24.35 77.07
C GLY A 7 -29.24 22.95 76.49
N ARG A 8 -30.40 22.40 76.80
CA ARG A 8 -30.82 21.08 76.24
C ARG A 8 -31.32 21.15 74.84
N VAL A 9 -31.90 22.26 74.44
CA VAL A 9 -32.39 22.44 73.07
C VAL A 9 -31.22 22.65 72.12
N HIS A 10 -30.20 23.47 72.49
CA HIS A 10 -28.99 23.65 71.66
C HIS A 10 -28.12 22.41 71.55
N ARG A 11 -28.07 21.56 72.61
CA ARG A 11 -27.32 20.31 72.55
C ARG A 11 -27.97 19.26 71.64
N ARG A 12 -29.27 19.22 71.55
CA ARG A 12 -30.03 18.32 70.65
C ARG A 12 -29.98 18.80 69.21
N LEU A 13 -29.91 20.12 68.92
CA LEU A 13 -29.80 20.68 67.63
C LEU A 13 -28.37 20.42 67.05
N HIS A 14 -27.32 20.50 67.86
CA HIS A 14 -25.93 20.18 67.40
C HIS A 14 -25.76 18.67 67.12
N TRP A 15 -26.37 17.79 67.90
CA TRP A 15 -26.36 16.35 67.65
C TRP A 15 -27.11 15.98 66.39
N MET A 16 -28.24 16.57 66.10
CA MET A 16 -28.98 16.35 64.85
C MET A 16 -28.20 16.91 63.59
N ALA A 17 -27.57 18.06 63.74
CA ALA A 17 -26.75 18.64 62.67
C ALA A 17 -25.50 17.79 62.36
N CYS A 18 -24.85 17.20 63.41
CA CYS A 18 -23.74 16.27 63.23
C CYS A 18 -24.15 14.95 62.55
N TRP A 19 -25.30 14.40 62.86
CA TRP A 19 -25.82 13.18 62.22
C TRP A 19 -26.23 13.41 60.76
N LEU A 20 -26.77 14.57 60.40
CA LEU A 20 -27.08 14.96 59.05
C LEU A 20 -25.80 15.18 58.21
N LEU A 21 -24.75 15.77 58.79
CA LEU A 21 -23.46 15.93 58.12
C LEU A 21 -22.73 14.61 57.91
N VAL A 22 -22.78 13.66 58.86
CA VAL A 22 -22.19 12.33 58.70
C VAL A 22 -22.96 11.48 57.69
N ALA A 23 -24.29 11.63 57.59
CA ALA A 23 -25.09 10.94 56.59
C ALA A 23 -24.82 11.43 55.15
N VAL A 24 -24.44 12.72 54.98
CA VAL A 24 -24.05 13.26 53.65
C VAL A 24 -22.63 12.85 53.25
N LEU A 25 -21.71 12.69 54.21
CA LEU A 25 -20.34 12.27 53.98
C LEU A 25 -20.15 10.76 53.84
N GLY A 26 -21.12 9.97 54.24
CA GLY A 26 -21.15 8.50 54.18
C GLY A 26 -21.93 7.92 53.03
N ALA A 27 -22.47 8.74 52.11
CA ALA A 27 -23.07 8.21 50.90
C ALA A 27 -21.95 7.56 50.05
N PRO A 28 -22.03 6.25 49.73
CA PRO A 28 -21.08 5.65 48.83
C PRO A 28 -21.11 6.48 47.53
N TRP A 29 -19.97 6.91 47.11
CA TRP A 29 -19.80 7.56 45.79
C TRP A 29 -20.25 6.51 44.78
N LEU A 30 -21.50 6.49 44.43
CA LEU A 30 -22.03 5.71 43.33
C LEU A 30 -21.31 6.25 42.09
N SER A 31 -20.32 5.52 41.59
CA SER A 31 -19.72 5.81 40.31
C SER A 31 -20.83 5.87 39.29
N ALA A 32 -21.18 7.05 38.84
CA ALA A 32 -22.12 7.20 37.73
C ALA A 32 -21.51 6.52 36.50
N HIS A 33 -21.92 5.30 36.22
CA HIS A 33 -21.59 4.61 34.99
C HIS A 33 -22.50 5.21 33.92
N ALA A 34 -21.88 5.80 32.90
CA ALA A 34 -22.60 6.32 31.77
C ALA A 34 -22.49 5.32 30.60
N ASP A 35 -23.53 5.27 29.78
CA ASP A 35 -23.48 4.55 28.51
C ASP A 35 -22.27 5.07 27.68
N SER A 36 -21.50 4.18 27.12
CA SER A 36 -20.27 4.54 26.40
C SER A 36 -20.00 3.63 25.20
N CYS A 37 -19.33 4.16 24.20
CA CYS A 37 -18.84 3.37 23.09
C CYS A 37 -17.33 3.60 22.91
N SER A 38 -16.65 2.58 22.41
CA SER A 38 -15.25 2.61 22.02
C SER A 38 -15.05 2.05 20.62
N VAL A 39 -13.98 2.48 19.97
CA VAL A 39 -13.62 2.08 18.61
C VAL A 39 -12.18 1.57 18.59
N SER A 40 -11.97 0.43 17.95
CA SER A 40 -10.65 -0.12 17.63
C SER A 40 -10.58 -0.39 16.14
N ALA A 41 -9.57 0.17 15.48
CA ALA A 41 -9.37 -0.01 14.05
C ALA A 41 -7.91 -0.39 13.78
N PRO A 42 -7.65 -1.61 13.27
CA PRO A 42 -6.31 -2.05 12.94
C PRO A 42 -5.82 -1.40 11.66
N THR A 43 -4.51 -1.53 11.41
CA THR A 43 -3.88 -1.08 10.17
C THR A 43 -4.46 -1.80 8.95
N THR A 44 -4.76 -1.04 7.89
CA THR A 44 -5.03 -1.58 6.55
C THR A 44 -3.72 -1.80 5.81
N SER A 45 -3.36 -3.05 5.54
CA SER A 45 -2.14 -3.40 4.81
C SER A 45 -2.48 -3.89 3.41
N PHE A 46 -1.86 -3.28 2.40
CA PHE A 46 -1.96 -3.70 1.00
C PHE A 46 -0.95 -4.80 0.63
N GLY A 47 -0.01 -5.11 1.55
CA GLY A 47 1.06 -6.08 1.27
C GLY A 47 2.06 -5.56 0.24
N SER A 48 2.56 -6.48 -0.60
CA SER A 48 3.52 -6.17 -1.67
C SER A 48 2.81 -5.59 -2.89
N VAL A 49 3.34 -4.48 -3.40
CA VAL A 49 2.80 -3.73 -4.54
C VAL A 49 3.91 -3.53 -5.57
N SER A 50 3.64 -3.85 -6.83
CA SER A 50 4.53 -3.55 -7.95
C SER A 50 3.91 -2.44 -8.80
N PRO A 51 4.38 -1.19 -8.71
CA PRO A 51 3.80 -0.04 -9.43
C PRO A 51 3.82 -0.21 -10.95
N ILE A 52 4.83 -0.88 -11.49
CA ILE A 52 5.01 -1.07 -12.94
C ILE A 52 3.94 -1.98 -13.57
N THR A 53 3.19 -2.74 -12.79
CA THR A 53 2.04 -3.50 -13.31
C THR A 53 0.88 -2.59 -13.70
N GLN A 54 0.84 -1.37 -13.17
CA GLN A 54 -0.20 -0.37 -13.38
C GLN A 54 -1.62 -0.84 -13.01
N LEU A 55 -1.72 -1.89 -12.21
CA LEU A 55 -2.98 -2.43 -11.69
C LEU A 55 -3.40 -1.72 -10.41
N ALA A 56 -4.69 -1.79 -10.09
CA ALA A 56 -5.17 -1.43 -8.76
C ALA A 56 -4.86 -2.56 -7.77
N TYR A 57 -4.47 -2.20 -6.55
CA TYR A 57 -4.31 -3.16 -5.45
C TYR A 57 -5.41 -2.92 -4.42
N THR A 58 -6.06 -3.97 -3.98
CA THR A 58 -7.18 -3.90 -3.05
C THR A 58 -6.94 -4.76 -1.82
N THR A 59 -7.48 -4.31 -0.70
CA THR A 59 -7.41 -5.04 0.57
C THR A 59 -8.62 -4.70 1.43
N THR A 60 -8.83 -5.45 2.51
CA THR A 60 -9.83 -5.14 3.52
C THR A 60 -9.23 -5.18 4.91
N SER A 61 -9.80 -4.38 5.80
CA SER A 61 -9.56 -4.44 7.24
C SER A 61 -10.89 -4.28 7.99
N THR A 62 -10.89 -4.49 9.31
CA THR A 62 -12.11 -4.46 10.10
C THR A 62 -11.95 -3.49 11.25
N ALA A 63 -12.79 -2.46 11.31
CA ALA A 63 -12.94 -1.62 12.49
C ALA A 63 -14.00 -2.24 13.42
N SER A 64 -13.68 -2.36 14.69
CA SER A 64 -14.58 -2.91 15.71
C SER A 64 -15.12 -1.81 16.59
N VAL A 65 -16.43 -1.82 16.80
CA VAL A 65 -17.15 -0.88 17.66
C VAL A 65 -17.75 -1.68 18.83
N THR A 66 -17.50 -1.23 20.04
CA THR A 66 -18.06 -1.81 21.27
C THR A 66 -18.83 -0.74 22.01
N CYS A 67 -20.11 -0.97 22.29
CA CYS A 67 -20.92 -0.10 23.14
C CYS A 67 -21.34 -0.84 24.40
N THR A 68 -21.26 -0.16 25.54
CA THR A 68 -21.68 -0.67 26.85
C THR A 68 -22.74 0.25 27.42
N TRP A 69 -23.84 -0.33 27.82
CA TRP A 69 -24.94 0.36 28.52
C TRP A 69 -24.79 0.18 30.05
N ASP A 70 -25.10 1.22 30.79
CA ASP A 70 -25.29 1.07 32.23
C ASP A 70 -26.44 0.11 32.54
N VAL A 71 -26.35 -0.60 33.64
CA VAL A 71 -27.41 -1.56 34.05
C VAL A 71 -28.76 -0.88 34.25
N ALA A 72 -28.77 0.38 34.70
CA ALA A 72 -29.95 1.21 34.90
C ALA A 72 -30.36 2.03 33.67
N SER A 73 -29.59 1.95 32.57
CA SER A 73 -29.90 2.71 31.35
C SER A 73 -31.21 2.26 30.72
N LEU A 74 -32.01 3.24 30.31
CA LEU A 74 -33.24 3.03 29.53
C LEU A 74 -32.98 3.12 28.02
N ASN A 75 -31.77 3.45 27.61
CA ASN A 75 -31.39 3.49 26.20
C ASN A 75 -31.35 2.09 25.61
N THR A 76 -31.91 1.93 24.41
CA THR A 76 -32.02 0.65 23.72
C THR A 76 -31.12 0.57 22.49
N THR A 77 -30.70 1.72 21.95
CA THR A 77 -29.89 1.79 20.76
C THR A 77 -28.74 2.80 20.91
N ALA A 78 -27.68 2.58 20.17
CA ALA A 78 -26.56 3.50 20.03
C ALA A 78 -26.17 3.63 18.54
N LEU A 79 -26.14 4.85 18.01
CA LEU A 79 -25.57 5.14 16.70
C LEU A 79 -24.13 5.62 16.91
N VAL A 80 -23.16 4.91 16.33
CA VAL A 80 -21.74 5.26 16.39
C VAL A 80 -21.26 5.66 15.00
N CYS A 81 -20.53 6.76 14.92
CA CYS A 81 -20.02 7.35 13.69
C CYS A 81 -18.50 7.45 13.77
N LEU A 82 -17.80 6.84 12.79
CA LEU A 82 -16.35 6.81 12.68
C LEU A 82 -15.94 7.81 11.59
N ASN A 83 -15.23 8.84 11.98
CA ASN A 83 -14.78 9.92 11.10
C ASN A 83 -13.30 9.71 10.75
N LEU A 84 -12.97 9.82 9.47
CA LEU A 84 -11.60 9.78 8.96
C LEU A 84 -11.39 10.95 7.99
N THR A 85 -10.56 11.92 8.38
CA THR A 85 -10.23 13.10 7.57
C THR A 85 -9.02 12.86 6.68
N GLY A 86 -8.64 13.85 5.86
CA GLY A 86 -7.42 13.79 5.06
C GLY A 86 -7.63 13.13 3.70
N THR A 87 -8.43 13.76 2.84
CA THR A 87 -8.57 13.44 1.41
C THR A 87 -8.00 14.58 0.56
N PRO A 88 -7.30 14.30 -0.55
CA PRO A 88 -6.89 13.00 -1.06
C PRO A 88 -5.87 12.30 -0.15
N ARG A 89 -5.85 10.95 -0.17
CA ARG A 89 -4.97 10.13 0.66
C ARG A 89 -3.77 9.64 -0.14
N ALA A 90 -2.60 9.71 0.49
CA ALA A 90 -1.38 9.16 -0.06
C ALA A 90 -0.58 8.41 1.01
N LEU A 91 -0.16 7.19 0.71
CA LEU A 91 0.90 6.52 1.46
C LEU A 91 2.22 7.21 1.11
N THR A 92 3.07 7.46 2.09
CA THR A 92 4.30 8.23 1.90
C THR A 92 5.54 7.45 2.36
N ASN A 93 6.66 7.72 1.67
CA ASN A 93 8.00 7.39 2.11
C ASN A 93 8.88 8.61 1.83
N GLY A 94 9.19 9.41 2.84
CA GLY A 94 9.82 10.72 2.66
C GLY A 94 8.98 11.63 1.76
N ALA A 95 9.56 12.09 0.66
CA ALA A 95 8.87 12.92 -0.35
C ALA A 95 8.06 12.10 -1.37
N ASN A 96 8.26 10.79 -1.41
CA ASN A 96 7.59 9.91 -2.36
C ASN A 96 6.16 9.61 -1.91
N GLN A 97 5.23 9.54 -2.86
CA GLN A 97 3.81 9.35 -2.58
C GLN A 97 3.20 8.27 -3.49
N MET A 98 2.27 7.51 -2.94
CA MET A 98 1.43 6.55 -3.66
C MET A 98 -0.03 6.79 -3.30
N GLN A 99 -0.85 7.12 -4.29
CA GLN A 99 -2.26 7.47 -4.10
C GLN A 99 -3.09 6.24 -3.78
N TYR A 100 -3.93 6.35 -2.76
CA TYR A 100 -4.89 5.32 -2.35
C TYR A 100 -6.14 5.97 -1.76
N ASP A 101 -7.17 5.18 -1.54
CA ASP A 101 -8.31 5.61 -0.72
C ASP A 101 -8.90 4.42 0.07
N LEU A 102 -9.75 4.78 1.03
CA LEU A 102 -10.45 3.87 1.92
C LEU A 102 -11.95 4.07 1.71
N TYR A 103 -12.68 2.97 1.60
CA TYR A 103 -14.08 2.97 1.23
C TYR A 103 -14.92 2.19 2.24
N GLN A 104 -16.21 2.53 2.27
CA GLN A 104 -17.22 1.88 3.12
C GLN A 104 -17.88 0.69 2.40
N ASP A 105 -17.70 0.58 1.08
CA ASP A 105 -18.34 -0.40 0.22
C ASP A 105 -17.37 -1.16 -0.68
N ALA A 106 -17.70 -2.39 -1.01
CA ALA A 106 -16.91 -3.25 -1.89
C ALA A 106 -16.84 -2.76 -3.35
N GLY A 107 -17.73 -1.85 -3.75
CA GLY A 107 -17.75 -1.23 -5.06
C GLY A 107 -16.79 -0.04 -5.18
N TYR A 108 -16.15 0.38 -4.09
CA TYR A 108 -15.25 1.55 -4.04
C TYR A 108 -15.93 2.84 -4.51
N THR A 109 -17.21 3.05 -4.13
CA THR A 109 -18.01 4.20 -4.54
C THR A 109 -18.18 5.23 -3.44
N GLN A 110 -18.12 4.80 -2.17
CA GLN A 110 -18.28 5.65 -0.99
C GLN A 110 -16.97 5.71 -0.20
N SER A 111 -16.19 6.77 -0.38
CA SER A 111 -14.99 6.99 0.45
C SER A 111 -15.37 7.13 1.91
N TRP A 112 -14.55 6.55 2.80
CA TRP A 112 -14.68 6.75 4.23
C TRP A 112 -14.28 8.17 4.59
N GLY A 113 -15.22 9.00 4.93
CA GLY A 113 -15.05 10.43 5.19
C GLY A 113 -15.25 10.83 6.64
N ALA A 114 -15.44 12.12 6.85
CA ALA A 114 -15.71 12.73 8.14
C ALA A 114 -16.75 13.85 8.01
N VAL A 115 -17.61 13.98 9.03
CA VAL A 115 -18.60 15.08 9.10
C VAL A 115 -17.92 16.44 9.00
N ALA A 116 -16.79 16.64 9.68
CA ALA A 116 -16.05 17.89 9.69
C ALA A 116 -15.52 18.31 8.31
N SER A 117 -15.36 17.36 7.38
CA SER A 117 -14.94 17.60 5.99
C SER A 117 -16.13 17.67 5.02
N GLY A 118 -17.37 17.65 5.49
CA GLY A 118 -18.57 17.59 4.66
C GLY A 118 -18.74 16.27 3.90
N THR A 119 -18.05 15.19 4.35
CA THR A 119 -18.10 13.87 3.75
C THR A 119 -18.76 12.87 4.69
N THR A 120 -19.10 11.68 4.18
CA THR A 120 -19.88 10.68 4.95
C THR A 120 -18.96 9.84 5.83
N PRO A 121 -19.12 9.84 7.17
CA PRO A 121 -18.42 8.92 8.06
C PRO A 121 -18.96 7.49 7.89
N MET A 122 -18.17 6.48 8.29
CA MET A 122 -18.73 5.14 8.52
C MET A 122 -19.63 5.17 9.74
N SER A 123 -20.73 4.41 9.72
CA SER A 123 -21.64 4.38 10.87
C SER A 123 -22.25 3.01 11.08
N VAL A 124 -22.61 2.74 12.34
CA VAL A 124 -23.31 1.53 12.73
C VAL A 124 -24.26 1.82 13.88
N THR A 125 -25.44 1.21 13.82
CA THR A 125 -26.38 1.22 14.94
C THR A 125 -26.29 -0.11 15.69
N LEU A 126 -26.02 -0.04 16.99
CA LEU A 126 -26.04 -1.19 17.89
C LEU A 126 -27.32 -1.15 18.72
N THR A 127 -27.84 -2.33 18.98
CA THR A 127 -29.00 -2.51 19.89
C THR A 127 -28.51 -3.13 21.18
N ARG A 128 -28.99 -2.63 22.32
CA ARG A 128 -28.72 -3.20 23.62
C ARG A 128 -29.18 -4.65 23.66
N PRO A 129 -28.34 -5.61 24.07
CA PRO A 129 -28.72 -7.00 24.14
C PRO A 129 -29.76 -7.23 25.25
N GLY A 130 -30.65 -8.21 25.08
CA GLY A 130 -31.64 -8.59 26.09
C GLY A 130 -31.00 -9.20 27.33
N VAL A 131 -29.79 -9.72 27.23
CA VAL A 131 -28.99 -10.24 28.35
C VAL A 131 -27.58 -9.62 28.23
N GLY A 132 -27.09 -9.08 29.35
CA GLY A 132 -25.83 -8.34 29.41
C GLY A 132 -25.99 -6.85 29.10
N THR A 133 -24.85 -6.15 29.01
CA THR A 133 -24.80 -4.69 28.85
C THR A 133 -23.95 -4.26 27.68
N THR A 134 -23.34 -5.18 26.93
CA THR A 134 -22.35 -4.87 25.87
C THR A 134 -22.80 -5.45 24.54
N ALA A 135 -22.70 -4.64 23.47
CA ALA A 135 -22.88 -5.06 22.11
C ALA A 135 -21.64 -4.66 21.26
N ASN A 136 -21.34 -5.48 20.28
CA ASN A 136 -20.22 -5.27 19.37
C ASN A 136 -20.70 -5.28 17.91
N ALA A 137 -20.04 -4.50 17.06
CA ALA A 137 -20.21 -4.55 15.62
C ALA A 137 -18.86 -4.41 14.92
N ASN A 138 -18.75 -5.06 13.77
CA ASN A 138 -17.59 -4.99 12.90
C ASN A 138 -17.96 -4.26 11.61
N LEU A 139 -17.16 -3.27 11.24
CA LEU A 139 -17.29 -2.50 10.01
C LEU A 139 -16.11 -2.84 9.09
N THR A 140 -16.41 -3.31 7.88
CA THR A 140 -15.38 -3.61 6.90
C THR A 140 -14.93 -2.32 6.22
N VAL A 141 -13.62 -2.07 6.25
CA VAL A 141 -12.96 -1.01 5.50
C VAL A 141 -12.36 -1.62 4.24
N TYR A 142 -12.68 -1.06 3.08
CA TYR A 142 -12.15 -1.48 1.78
C TYR A 142 -11.06 -0.51 1.35
N GLY A 143 -9.83 -0.99 1.23
CA GLY A 143 -8.69 -0.18 0.77
C GLY A 143 -8.43 -0.41 -0.72
N ARG A 144 -8.09 0.68 -1.45
CA ARG A 144 -7.71 0.59 -2.86
C ARG A 144 -6.57 1.55 -3.17
N ILE A 145 -5.45 1.02 -3.65
CA ILE A 145 -4.40 1.80 -4.31
C ILE A 145 -4.86 2.04 -5.75
N ALA A 146 -4.81 3.29 -6.19
CA ALA A 146 -5.19 3.66 -7.55
C ALA A 146 -4.25 3.01 -8.59
N PRO A 147 -4.77 2.58 -9.74
CA PRO A 147 -3.95 2.07 -10.84
C PRO A 147 -3.10 3.18 -11.48
N SER A 148 -2.23 2.81 -12.40
CA SER A 148 -1.48 3.74 -13.26
C SER A 148 -0.57 4.71 -12.49
N GLN A 149 0.18 4.19 -11.52
CA GLN A 149 1.18 4.92 -10.75
C GLN A 149 2.61 4.33 -10.96
N PRO A 150 3.06 4.12 -12.19
CA PRO A 150 4.30 3.37 -12.46
C PRO A 150 5.56 4.06 -11.94
N THR A 151 5.50 5.37 -11.70
CA THR A 151 6.64 6.19 -11.24
C THR A 151 6.84 6.21 -9.73
N VAL A 152 6.01 5.51 -8.95
CA VAL A 152 6.24 5.35 -7.50
C VAL A 152 7.53 4.55 -7.28
N PRO A 153 8.56 5.13 -6.63
CA PRO A 153 9.86 4.50 -6.55
C PRO A 153 9.99 3.49 -5.41
N SER A 154 10.94 2.57 -5.56
CA SER A 154 11.64 1.98 -4.43
C SER A 154 12.86 2.84 -4.04
N VAL A 155 13.48 2.56 -2.92
CA VAL A 155 14.62 3.31 -2.40
C VAL A 155 15.78 2.36 -2.13
N ASN A 156 16.97 2.75 -2.59
CA ASN A 156 18.23 1.99 -2.40
C ASN A 156 18.17 0.55 -2.96
N ASN A 157 17.57 0.35 -4.12
CA ASN A 157 17.38 -0.98 -4.72
C ASN A 157 16.76 -1.99 -3.74
N SER A 158 15.80 -1.55 -2.93
CA SER A 158 15.24 -2.36 -1.86
C SER A 158 13.74 -2.15 -1.74
N SER A 159 13.03 -3.19 -1.36
CA SER A 159 11.60 -3.08 -1.06
C SER A 159 11.36 -1.98 -0.03
N THR A 160 10.44 -1.07 -0.35
CA THR A 160 10.26 0.18 0.38
C THR A 160 8.85 0.28 0.95
N VAL A 161 8.74 0.51 2.26
CA VAL A 161 7.45 0.68 2.94
C VAL A 161 6.96 2.12 2.76
N TYR A 162 5.73 2.24 2.30
CA TYR A 162 4.94 3.47 2.24
C TYR A 162 3.83 3.39 3.27
N SER A 163 3.60 4.46 4.04
CA SER A 163 2.59 4.45 5.09
C SER A 163 1.91 5.80 5.25
N GLN A 164 0.70 5.77 5.80
CA GLN A 164 0.01 6.93 6.32
C GLN A 164 -0.59 6.58 7.68
N THR A 165 -0.41 7.44 8.67
CA THR A 165 -1.01 7.30 10.00
C THR A 165 -1.99 8.44 10.22
N PHE A 166 -3.17 8.10 10.73
CA PHE A 166 -4.20 9.02 11.15
C PHE A 166 -4.25 9.03 12.69
N ALA A 167 -4.02 10.18 13.27
CA ALA A 167 -3.99 10.35 14.72
C ALA A 167 -4.74 11.61 15.16
N GLY A 168 -5.11 11.66 16.43
CA GLY A 168 -5.86 12.78 16.99
C GLY A 168 -7.17 13.02 16.23
N ASN A 169 -7.44 14.25 15.88
CA ASN A 169 -8.68 14.65 15.19
C ASN A 169 -8.82 14.12 13.76
N GLN A 170 -7.78 13.50 13.20
CA GLN A 170 -7.86 12.88 11.88
C GLN A 170 -8.66 11.58 11.89
N ALA A 171 -8.62 10.85 13.00
CA ALA A 171 -9.41 9.63 13.23
C ALA A 171 -10.18 9.77 14.55
N SER A 172 -11.44 10.11 14.46
CA SER A 172 -12.30 10.37 15.62
C SER A 172 -13.61 9.62 15.51
N TYR A 173 -14.27 9.43 16.66
CA TYR A 173 -15.60 8.84 16.68
C TYR A 173 -16.54 9.66 17.55
N SER A 174 -17.80 9.55 17.24
CA SER A 174 -18.90 10.12 18.00
C SER A 174 -20.00 9.07 18.18
N TYR A 175 -20.83 9.22 19.18
CA TYR A 175 -21.98 8.34 19.37
C TYR A 175 -23.15 9.06 20.05
N SER A 176 -24.33 8.52 19.84
CA SER A 176 -25.56 8.96 20.51
C SER A 176 -26.37 7.73 20.93
N PHE A 177 -26.77 7.70 22.19
CA PHE A 177 -27.70 6.72 22.71
C PHE A 177 -29.14 7.21 22.62
N ALA A 178 -30.10 6.30 22.43
CA ALA A 178 -31.50 6.64 22.33
C ALA A 178 -32.42 5.62 23.03
N LEU A 179 -33.51 6.13 23.53
CA LEU A 179 -34.61 5.34 24.12
C LEU A 179 -35.36 4.56 23.03
N LEU A 180 -36.10 3.53 23.46
CA LEU A 180 -36.97 2.78 22.56
C LEU A 180 -37.96 3.71 21.83
N GLY A 181 -38.00 3.60 20.50
CA GLY A 181 -38.89 4.38 19.64
C GLY A 181 -38.42 5.81 19.34
N ILE A 182 -37.29 6.25 19.90
CA ILE A 182 -36.64 7.53 19.58
C ILE A 182 -35.39 7.25 18.75
N PRO A 183 -35.23 7.86 17.54
CA PRO A 183 -34.03 7.69 16.76
C PRO A 183 -32.83 8.36 17.45
N PRO A 184 -31.62 7.75 17.38
CA PRO A 184 -30.39 8.40 17.84
C PRO A 184 -30.10 9.70 17.06
N THR A 185 -29.40 10.64 17.70
CA THR A 185 -28.93 11.86 17.02
C THR A 185 -28.08 11.49 15.80
N PRO A 186 -28.37 12.04 14.59
CA PRO A 186 -27.60 11.77 13.39
C PRO A 186 -26.11 12.15 13.53
N CYS A 187 -25.21 11.47 12.81
CA CYS A 187 -23.77 11.71 12.85
C CYS A 187 -23.38 13.18 12.71
N ALA A 188 -24.07 13.91 11.82
CA ALA A 188 -23.82 15.32 11.55
C ALA A 188 -24.03 16.26 12.76
N SER A 189 -24.80 15.81 13.77
CA SER A 189 -25.15 16.61 14.95
C SER A 189 -24.54 16.05 16.25
N GLN A 190 -23.70 15.02 16.15
CA GLN A 190 -23.01 14.43 17.30
C GLN A 190 -21.70 15.18 17.60
N ALA A 191 -21.43 15.43 18.89
CA ALA A 191 -20.14 15.88 19.34
C ALA A 191 -19.11 14.74 19.31
N SER A 192 -17.84 15.05 19.09
CA SER A 192 -16.76 14.06 19.17
C SER A 192 -16.68 13.47 20.58
N ALA A 193 -16.66 12.15 20.66
CA ALA A 193 -16.56 11.40 21.92
C ALA A 193 -15.13 10.90 22.20
N GLY A 194 -14.29 10.81 21.18
CA GLY A 194 -12.91 10.38 21.31
C GLY A 194 -12.21 10.20 19.97
N THR A 195 -10.98 9.74 20.07
CA THR A 195 -10.13 9.47 18.91
C THR A 195 -9.65 8.02 18.92
N PHE A 196 -9.24 7.53 17.75
CA PHE A 196 -8.60 6.22 17.61
C PHE A 196 -7.37 6.36 16.69
N SER A 197 -6.43 5.43 16.79
CA SER A 197 -5.32 5.36 15.85
C SER A 197 -5.70 4.49 14.68
N TYR A 198 -5.39 4.95 13.48
CA TYR A 198 -5.59 4.20 12.26
C TYR A 198 -4.38 4.38 11.34
N ALA A 199 -3.99 3.34 10.62
CA ALA A 199 -2.90 3.42 9.67
C ALA A 199 -3.20 2.62 8.40
N ALA A 200 -2.56 3.01 7.32
CA ALA A 200 -2.51 2.25 6.08
C ALA A 200 -1.07 2.10 5.62
N ASN A 201 -0.70 0.96 5.04
CA ASN A 201 0.63 0.73 4.50
C ASN A 201 0.63 -0.17 3.27
N ALA A 202 1.71 -0.08 2.49
CA ALA A 202 2.04 -0.97 1.39
C ALA A 202 3.57 -1.08 1.29
N THR A 203 4.07 -2.19 0.74
CA THR A 203 5.48 -2.37 0.44
C THR A 203 5.67 -2.36 -1.07
N VAL A 204 6.29 -1.31 -1.61
CA VAL A 204 6.72 -1.26 -3.00
C VAL A 204 7.90 -2.21 -3.16
N VAL A 205 7.77 -3.16 -4.08
CA VAL A 205 8.81 -4.16 -4.34
C VAL A 205 9.58 -3.83 -5.60
N ASN A 206 10.87 -4.18 -5.62
CA ASN A 206 11.67 -4.17 -6.83
C ASN A 206 11.09 -5.19 -7.81
N ASN A 207 10.90 -4.77 -9.04
CA ASN A 207 10.43 -5.63 -10.11
C ASN A 207 10.87 -5.10 -11.47
N CYS A 208 11.13 -6.00 -12.43
CA CYS A 208 11.46 -5.64 -13.81
C CYS A 208 10.73 -6.56 -14.78
N PHE A 209 10.21 -5.97 -15.85
CA PHE A 209 9.77 -6.69 -17.05
C PHE A 209 10.76 -6.47 -18.16
N ILE A 210 11.07 -7.52 -18.93
CA ILE A 210 11.99 -7.47 -20.06
C ILE A 210 11.34 -8.14 -21.28
N SER A 211 11.56 -7.55 -22.45
CA SER A 211 11.24 -8.13 -23.75
C SER A 211 12.30 -7.73 -24.77
N ALA A 212 12.43 -8.49 -25.84
CA ALA A 212 13.44 -8.22 -26.86
C ALA A 212 12.88 -8.42 -28.27
N THR A 213 13.49 -7.71 -29.24
CA THR A 213 13.31 -7.92 -30.67
C THR A 213 14.54 -8.60 -31.27
N ASN A 214 14.35 -9.31 -32.37
CA ASN A 214 15.44 -10.00 -33.06
C ASN A 214 16.41 -8.99 -33.66
N VAL A 215 17.70 -9.38 -33.70
CA VAL A 215 18.74 -8.76 -34.56
C VAL A 215 18.80 -9.54 -35.88
N ALA A 216 18.20 -9.01 -36.92
CA ALA A 216 18.12 -9.66 -38.24
C ALA A 216 19.12 -9.06 -39.20
N PHE A 217 20.18 -9.80 -39.51
CA PHE A 217 21.18 -9.39 -40.50
C PHE A 217 20.62 -9.49 -41.93
N PRO A 218 21.00 -8.58 -42.84
CA PRO A 218 20.57 -8.67 -44.23
C PRO A 218 21.16 -9.90 -44.91
N ALA A 219 20.46 -10.41 -45.92
CA ALA A 219 21.00 -11.48 -46.76
C ALA A 219 22.27 -11.01 -47.53
N ALA A 220 23.30 -11.87 -47.57
CA ALA A 220 24.54 -11.57 -48.23
C ALA A 220 25.01 -12.81 -49.01
N GLY A 221 25.51 -12.59 -50.24
CA GLY A 221 26.08 -13.66 -51.07
C GLY A 221 27.52 -14.02 -50.64
N VAL A 222 28.29 -13.04 -50.19
CA VAL A 222 29.66 -13.20 -49.70
C VAL A 222 29.87 -12.33 -48.46
N LEU A 223 30.69 -12.80 -47.54
CA LEU A 223 31.04 -12.07 -46.30
C LEU A 223 32.37 -11.33 -46.40
N ALA A 224 32.61 -10.68 -47.55
CA ALA A 224 33.84 -9.91 -47.77
C ALA A 224 33.85 -8.57 -47.04
N SER A 225 32.71 -8.06 -46.67
CA SER A 225 32.52 -6.82 -45.87
C SER A 225 31.67 -7.10 -44.65
N PRO A 226 31.84 -6.32 -43.58
CA PRO A 226 31.00 -6.49 -42.37
C PRO A 226 29.52 -6.23 -42.68
N LEU A 227 28.63 -7.03 -42.06
CA LEU A 227 27.20 -6.78 -42.04
C LEU A 227 26.81 -6.25 -40.66
N THR A 228 25.87 -5.32 -40.61
CA THR A 228 25.34 -4.76 -39.36
C THR A 228 23.82 -4.87 -39.33
N ALA A 229 23.29 -5.03 -38.13
CA ALA A 229 21.86 -5.02 -37.89
C ALA A 229 21.61 -4.50 -36.46
N THR A 230 20.37 -4.07 -36.19
CA THR A 230 19.98 -3.64 -34.87
C THR A 230 18.78 -4.44 -34.37
N GLY A 231 18.72 -4.63 -33.08
CA GLY A 231 17.56 -5.06 -32.33
C GLY A 231 17.37 -4.18 -31.11
N SER A 232 16.45 -4.53 -30.26
CA SER A 232 16.21 -3.78 -29.01
C SER A 232 15.81 -4.69 -27.87
N ILE A 233 16.14 -4.27 -26.65
CA ILE A 233 15.57 -4.79 -25.40
C ILE A 233 14.73 -3.68 -24.79
N SER A 234 13.48 -3.99 -24.46
CA SER A 234 12.64 -3.14 -23.65
C SER A 234 12.73 -3.61 -22.21
N ALA A 235 13.20 -2.75 -21.30
CA ALA A 235 13.26 -2.98 -19.87
C ALA A 235 12.30 -2.01 -19.18
N GLN A 236 11.44 -2.52 -18.30
CA GLN A 236 10.56 -1.71 -17.45
C GLN A 236 10.78 -2.14 -16.01
N CYS A 237 11.57 -1.37 -15.26
CA CYS A 237 11.91 -1.62 -13.86
C CYS A 237 11.27 -0.58 -12.96
N THR A 238 11.03 -0.96 -11.70
CA THR A 238 10.55 -0.06 -10.66
C THR A 238 11.40 1.21 -10.64
N ASN A 239 10.76 2.35 -10.52
CA ASN A 239 11.43 3.64 -10.53
C ASN A 239 12.48 3.74 -9.41
N GLY A 240 13.68 4.20 -9.77
CA GLY A 240 14.81 4.34 -8.86
C GLY A 240 15.69 3.10 -8.72
N ASP A 241 15.27 1.92 -9.21
CA ASP A 241 16.05 0.70 -9.12
C ASP A 241 17.12 0.63 -10.22
N ALA A 242 18.36 0.41 -9.82
CA ALA A 242 19.43 0.11 -10.77
C ALA A 242 19.28 -1.33 -11.28
N TYR A 243 19.55 -1.51 -12.57
CA TYR A 243 19.50 -2.83 -13.19
C TYR A 243 20.69 -3.07 -14.13
N GLN A 244 20.96 -4.34 -14.42
CA GLN A 244 21.95 -4.79 -15.38
C GLN A 244 21.31 -5.81 -16.33
N ILE A 245 21.67 -5.73 -17.61
CA ILE A 245 21.20 -6.67 -18.63
C ILE A 245 22.41 -7.43 -19.20
N ALA A 246 22.43 -8.73 -18.97
CA ALA A 246 23.40 -9.65 -19.52
C ALA A 246 22.86 -10.33 -20.78
N LEU A 247 23.73 -10.62 -21.75
CA LEU A 247 23.46 -11.46 -22.91
C LEU A 247 24.34 -12.72 -22.84
N ASN A 248 23.75 -13.90 -22.94
CA ASN A 248 24.49 -15.15 -22.91
C ASN A 248 25.32 -15.37 -24.18
N ALA A 249 26.07 -16.48 -24.21
CA ALA A 249 26.93 -16.87 -25.30
C ALA A 249 26.22 -17.49 -26.52
N GLY A 250 24.89 -17.74 -26.41
CA GLY A 250 24.17 -18.49 -27.42
C GLY A 250 24.69 -19.93 -27.60
N GLY A 251 24.49 -20.48 -28.79
CA GLY A 251 24.92 -21.85 -29.12
C GLY A 251 26.43 -22.05 -29.19
N SER A 252 27.23 -20.98 -29.26
CA SER A 252 28.68 -21.07 -29.29
C SER A 252 29.33 -21.44 -27.96
N GLY A 253 28.64 -21.17 -26.82
CA GLY A 253 29.21 -21.28 -25.49
C GLY A 253 30.31 -20.27 -25.16
N ASN A 254 30.61 -19.33 -26.05
CA ASN A 254 31.63 -18.30 -25.86
C ASN A 254 31.06 -16.91 -26.14
N VAL A 255 30.89 -16.11 -25.09
CA VAL A 255 30.30 -14.77 -25.17
C VAL A 255 31.15 -13.77 -25.97
N ALA A 256 32.48 -13.99 -26.05
CA ALA A 256 33.40 -13.17 -26.82
C ALA A 256 33.50 -13.56 -28.30
N ALA A 257 33.03 -14.76 -28.69
CA ALA A 257 33.07 -15.29 -30.02
C ALA A 257 31.80 -16.08 -30.37
N ARG A 258 30.69 -15.36 -30.50
CA ARG A 258 29.39 -15.94 -30.84
C ARG A 258 29.33 -16.44 -32.28
N THR A 259 28.58 -17.51 -32.52
CA THR A 259 28.35 -18.05 -33.86
C THR A 259 26.89 -18.41 -34.10
N MET A 260 26.35 -17.97 -35.24
CA MET A 260 25.09 -18.48 -35.78
C MET A 260 25.37 -19.81 -36.46
N GLN A 261 24.52 -20.82 -36.22
CA GLN A 261 24.62 -22.12 -36.85
C GLN A 261 23.68 -22.22 -38.07
N ARG A 262 24.16 -22.92 -39.13
CA ARG A 262 23.34 -23.17 -40.30
C ARG A 262 22.17 -24.10 -39.97
N SER A 263 20.97 -23.78 -40.45
CA SER A 263 19.83 -24.68 -40.41
C SER A 263 20.15 -25.96 -41.18
N GLY A 264 20.03 -27.12 -40.52
CA GLY A 264 20.45 -28.41 -41.07
C GLY A 264 21.93 -28.74 -40.89
N GLY A 265 22.72 -27.90 -40.27
CA GLY A 265 24.16 -28.12 -39.95
C GLY A 265 25.13 -27.78 -41.06
N GLY A 266 26.41 -28.02 -40.87
CA GLY A 266 27.46 -27.91 -41.85
C GLY A 266 28.00 -26.51 -42.13
N GLY A 267 27.90 -25.58 -41.16
CA GLY A 267 28.50 -24.23 -41.24
C GLY A 267 28.14 -23.33 -40.09
N ALA A 268 29.01 -22.36 -39.82
CA ALA A 268 28.79 -21.34 -38.82
C ALA A 268 29.20 -19.96 -39.34
N VAL A 269 28.55 -18.90 -38.84
CA VAL A 269 28.87 -17.49 -39.10
C VAL A 269 29.19 -16.83 -37.77
N GLY A 270 30.43 -16.32 -37.63
CA GLY A 270 30.86 -15.55 -36.49
C GLY A 270 30.15 -14.19 -36.42
N TYR A 271 29.72 -13.77 -35.27
CA TYR A 271 29.11 -12.45 -35.04
C TYR A 271 29.37 -11.96 -33.63
N GLN A 272 29.06 -10.69 -33.37
CA GLN A 272 29.09 -10.13 -32.03
C GLN A 272 27.96 -9.11 -31.84
N LEU A 273 27.56 -8.91 -30.60
CA LEU A 273 26.57 -7.92 -30.16
C LEU A 273 27.27 -6.84 -29.35
N TYR A 274 26.82 -5.60 -29.51
CA TYR A 274 27.46 -4.44 -28.91
C TYR A 274 26.39 -3.51 -28.29
N GLN A 275 26.83 -2.68 -27.35
CA GLN A 275 26.00 -1.66 -26.70
C GLN A 275 26.01 -0.34 -27.48
N ASP A 276 26.94 -0.14 -28.45
CA ASP A 276 27.16 1.10 -29.16
C ASP A 276 27.21 0.91 -30.67
N ALA A 277 26.78 1.92 -31.41
CA ALA A 277 26.78 1.93 -32.88
C ALA A 277 28.21 1.85 -33.48
N GLY A 278 29.25 2.23 -32.73
CA GLY A 278 30.64 2.12 -33.12
C GLY A 278 31.20 0.70 -33.03
N HIS A 279 30.43 -0.23 -32.45
CA HIS A 279 30.82 -1.62 -32.20
C HIS A 279 32.13 -1.72 -31.39
N SER A 280 32.28 -0.85 -30.37
CA SER A 280 33.44 -0.80 -29.50
C SER A 280 33.26 -1.48 -28.16
N THR A 281 32.00 -1.60 -27.67
CA THR A 281 31.67 -2.17 -26.39
C THR A 281 30.89 -3.49 -26.55
N PRO A 282 31.57 -4.64 -26.57
CA PRO A 282 30.90 -5.94 -26.71
C PRO A 282 29.95 -6.19 -25.56
N TRP A 283 28.69 -6.57 -25.87
CA TRP A 283 27.66 -6.85 -24.90
C TRP A 283 27.58 -8.33 -24.56
N GLY A 284 27.78 -8.67 -23.31
CA GLY A 284 27.74 -10.05 -22.82
C GLY A 284 27.30 -10.13 -21.35
N ASP A 285 27.95 -11.03 -20.65
CA ASP A 285 27.68 -11.34 -19.22
C ASP A 285 28.74 -10.77 -18.26
N GLY A 286 29.62 -9.92 -18.74
CA GLY A 286 30.74 -9.35 -17.97
C GLY A 286 32.00 -10.21 -18.02
N THR A 287 32.00 -11.35 -18.72
CA THR A 287 33.16 -12.21 -18.90
C THR A 287 33.76 -12.07 -20.30
N GLY A 288 34.95 -12.62 -20.55
CA GLY A 288 35.55 -12.68 -21.87
C GLY A 288 35.77 -11.31 -22.52
N GLY A 289 35.94 -10.24 -21.78
CA GLY A 289 36.08 -8.88 -22.29
C GLY A 289 34.78 -8.22 -22.77
N THR A 290 33.64 -8.80 -22.41
CA THR A 290 32.31 -8.21 -22.63
C THR A 290 31.82 -7.49 -21.37
N SER A 291 30.83 -6.61 -21.50
CA SER A 291 30.18 -5.92 -20.39
C SER A 291 28.67 -6.07 -20.44
N MET A 292 28.02 -5.97 -19.29
CA MET A 292 26.58 -5.87 -19.20
C MET A 292 26.13 -4.44 -19.44
N ALA A 293 24.96 -4.24 -20.07
CA ALA A 293 24.34 -2.93 -20.12
C ALA A 293 23.72 -2.61 -18.76
N THR A 294 23.88 -1.37 -18.30
CA THR A 294 23.36 -0.89 -17.02
C THR A 294 22.33 0.21 -17.21
N GLY A 295 21.41 0.33 -16.28
CA GLY A 295 20.40 1.40 -16.29
C GLY A 295 19.76 1.60 -14.93
N THR A 296 18.89 2.61 -14.87
CA THR A 296 18.04 2.87 -13.70
C THR A 296 16.59 2.87 -14.17
N GLY A 297 15.74 2.14 -13.46
CA GLY A 297 14.31 2.07 -13.71
C GLY A 297 13.65 3.45 -13.60
N SER A 298 12.71 3.71 -14.47
CA SER A 298 11.87 4.93 -14.46
C SER A 298 10.39 4.63 -14.15
N GLY A 299 10.06 3.34 -13.93
CA GLY A 299 8.69 2.85 -13.87
C GLY A 299 8.05 2.65 -15.25
N LEU A 300 8.61 3.24 -16.30
CA LEU A 300 8.16 3.15 -17.68
C LEU A 300 9.09 2.28 -18.49
N ALA A 301 8.60 1.78 -19.64
CA ALA A 301 9.42 1.01 -20.55
C ALA A 301 10.54 1.87 -21.16
N GLN A 302 11.76 1.37 -21.07
CA GLN A 302 12.98 1.99 -21.60
C GLN A 302 13.58 1.06 -22.65
N SER A 303 13.91 1.60 -23.84
CA SER A 303 14.48 0.81 -24.93
C SER A 303 16.01 0.92 -24.93
N VAL A 304 16.68 -0.24 -24.95
CA VAL A 304 18.14 -0.37 -25.08
C VAL A 304 18.42 -1.02 -26.44
N THR A 305 19.14 -0.31 -27.31
CA THR A 305 19.46 -0.82 -28.67
C THR A 305 20.59 -1.86 -28.60
N ILE A 306 20.39 -2.96 -29.31
CA ILE A 306 21.43 -3.97 -29.57
C ILE A 306 22.02 -3.69 -30.96
N TYR A 307 23.34 -3.54 -31.05
CA TYR A 307 24.03 -3.40 -32.32
C TYR A 307 24.74 -4.72 -32.67
N GLY A 308 24.25 -5.40 -33.69
CA GLY A 308 24.81 -6.65 -34.17
C GLY A 308 25.82 -6.40 -35.30
N ARG A 309 26.93 -7.14 -35.30
CA ARG A 309 27.94 -7.11 -36.37
C ARG A 309 28.43 -8.51 -36.70
N VAL A 310 28.34 -8.87 -37.98
CA VAL A 310 29.06 -9.98 -38.59
C VAL A 310 30.35 -9.38 -39.21
N PRO A 311 31.55 -9.74 -38.74
CA PRO A 311 32.78 -9.24 -39.37
C PRO A 311 33.00 -9.86 -40.74
N ALA A 312 33.85 -9.24 -41.58
CA ALA A 312 34.34 -9.87 -42.80
C ALA A 312 35.00 -11.21 -42.43
N GLN A 313 34.62 -12.27 -43.10
CA GLN A 313 35.10 -13.64 -42.82
C GLN A 313 34.94 -14.52 -44.06
N THR A 314 35.51 -15.72 -44.01
CA THR A 314 35.31 -16.72 -45.06
C THR A 314 33.81 -17.05 -45.16
N THR A 315 33.28 -16.99 -46.38
CA THR A 315 31.87 -17.23 -46.64
C THR A 315 31.59 -18.74 -46.49
N PRO A 316 30.70 -19.14 -45.57
CA PRO A 316 30.32 -20.53 -45.36
C PRO A 316 29.34 -20.99 -46.46
N ALA A 317 28.89 -22.23 -46.38
CA ALA A 317 27.90 -22.78 -47.33
C ALA A 317 26.61 -21.98 -47.32
N PRO A 318 25.93 -21.79 -48.50
CA PRO A 318 24.66 -21.08 -48.54
C PRO A 318 23.58 -21.69 -47.63
N GLY A 319 22.76 -20.88 -47.00
CA GLY A 319 21.67 -21.30 -46.13
C GLY A 319 21.27 -20.24 -45.09
N ASP A 320 20.29 -20.56 -44.28
CA ASP A 320 19.86 -19.71 -43.16
C ASP A 320 20.69 -20.01 -41.92
N TYR A 321 21.14 -18.97 -41.28
CA TYR A 321 21.99 -19.04 -40.07
C TYR A 321 21.26 -18.35 -38.90
N SER A 322 21.19 -19.01 -37.77
CA SER A 322 20.54 -18.46 -36.59
C SER A 322 21.29 -18.82 -35.30
N ASP A 323 21.08 -18.00 -34.27
CA ASP A 323 21.46 -18.28 -32.88
C ASP A 323 20.37 -17.76 -31.95
N THR A 324 20.29 -18.36 -30.77
CA THR A 324 19.37 -17.94 -29.73
C THR A 324 20.13 -17.34 -28.56
N ILE A 325 19.90 -16.04 -28.31
CA ILE A 325 20.51 -15.31 -27.22
C ILE A 325 19.47 -15.09 -26.12
N THR A 326 19.81 -15.46 -24.90
CA THR A 326 19.02 -15.15 -23.71
C THR A 326 19.50 -13.84 -23.11
N ALA A 327 18.58 -12.88 -22.97
CA ALA A 327 18.80 -11.66 -22.20
C ALA A 327 18.29 -11.89 -20.76
N THR A 328 19.15 -11.61 -19.78
CA THR A 328 18.81 -11.71 -18.36
C THR A 328 18.96 -10.34 -17.71
N ILE A 329 17.92 -9.89 -17.01
CA ILE A 329 17.96 -8.66 -16.22
C ILE A 329 18.12 -9.00 -14.74
N SER A 330 19.01 -8.30 -14.06
CA SER A 330 19.20 -8.37 -12.60
C SER A 330 19.08 -6.97 -12.00
N PHE A 331 18.47 -6.87 -10.80
CA PHE A 331 18.10 -5.60 -10.15
C PHE A 331 18.05 -5.74 -8.64
#